data_f44ec54128ae0a8f51b97a714b26e62e
#
_entry.id   f44ec54128ae0a8f51b97a714b26e62e
#
_cell.length_a   1.000
_cell.length_b   1.000
_cell.length_c   1.000
_cell.angle_alpha   90.00
_cell.angle_beta   90.00
_cell.angle_gamma   90.00
#
_symmetry.space_group_name_H-M   'P 1'
#
loop_
_entity.id
_entity.type
_entity.pdbx_description
1 polymer ?
#
loop_
_entity_poly.entity_id
_entity_poly.type
_entity_poly.pdbx_seq_one_letter_code
_entity_poly.pdbx_strand_id
1 'polypeptide(L)'
;MDKNIMDKNIMDKNTYLARIAELYAAEILGEGLASRWLELASDSDQKYKLSLFLQLESEAKVRLRPLLARHGLSLVEDENQRAAGAAVANRFAAAPWREAMATLADLAVPYVHRFQELLDVALPEDAPLVLFMVNHEQSIVRIAAQEAAGKGNMDRELLTMLAHPIARIGQASPKLPRD
;
A
#
# COMPACT_ATOMS: atom_id res chain seq x y z
N MET A 1 -23.85 5.39 39.13
CA MET A 1 -23.77 4.73 37.82
C MET A 1 -23.34 5.79 36.84
N ASP A 2 -22.04 5.82 36.57
CA ASP A 2 -21.37 6.89 35.83
C ASP A 2 -21.70 6.83 34.32
N LYS A 3 -22.46 7.83 33.87
CA LYS A 3 -22.76 8.08 32.45
C LYS A 3 -21.58 8.70 31.66
N ASN A 4 -20.35 8.70 32.22
CA ASN A 4 -19.25 9.53 31.73
C ASN A 4 -18.11 8.74 31.05
N ILE A 5 -18.33 7.46 30.62
CA ILE A 5 -17.25 6.64 30.05
C ILE A 5 -17.45 6.39 28.53
N MET A 6 -18.53 6.86 27.91
CA MET A 6 -18.83 6.54 26.48
C MET A 6 -18.55 7.65 25.45
N ASP A 7 -17.94 8.77 25.79
CA ASP A 7 -17.77 9.92 24.87
C ASP A 7 -16.32 10.28 24.51
N LYS A 8 -15.38 9.34 24.57
CA LYS A 8 -14.00 9.57 24.12
C LYS A 8 -13.70 8.73 22.87
N ASN A 9 -13.99 9.21 21.72
CA ASN A 9 -13.46 8.94 20.39
C ASN A 9 -14.54 8.83 19.31
N ILE A 10 -15.49 9.75 19.25
CA ILE A 10 -16.32 9.87 18.05
C ILE A 10 -15.61 10.84 17.12
N MET A 11 -14.91 10.30 16.10
CA MET A 11 -14.40 11.09 15.00
C MET A 11 -15.60 11.75 14.29
N ASP A 12 -15.56 13.06 14.05
CA ASP A 12 -16.62 13.71 13.29
C ASP A 12 -16.71 13.19 11.85
N LYS A 13 -17.87 13.29 11.24
CA LYS A 13 -18.14 12.73 9.92
C LYS A 13 -17.17 13.24 8.84
N ASN A 14 -16.84 14.53 8.86
CA ASN A 14 -15.97 15.11 7.83
C ASN A 14 -14.54 14.60 7.96
N THR A 15 -14.04 14.51 9.18
CA THR A 15 -12.73 13.91 9.48
C THR A 15 -12.72 12.44 9.08
N TYR A 16 -13.78 11.67 9.39
CA TYR A 16 -13.88 10.27 8.98
C TYR A 16 -13.80 10.11 7.45
N LEU A 17 -14.59 10.89 6.71
CA LEU A 17 -14.57 10.86 5.24
C LEU A 17 -13.21 11.28 4.66
N ALA A 18 -12.55 12.27 5.25
CA ALA A 18 -11.21 12.65 4.85
C ALA A 18 -10.19 11.53 5.06
N ARG A 19 -10.30 10.77 6.18
CA ARG A 19 -9.46 9.60 6.44
C ARG A 19 -9.73 8.44 5.47
N ILE A 20 -11.00 8.20 5.10
CA ILE A 20 -11.33 7.23 4.06
C ILE A 20 -10.71 7.64 2.70
N ALA A 21 -10.79 8.91 2.33
CA ALA A 21 -10.17 9.41 1.11
C ALA A 21 -8.63 9.27 1.14
N GLU A 22 -8.01 9.43 2.32
CA GLU A 22 -6.56 9.26 2.52
C GLU A 22 -6.08 7.84 2.19
N LEU A 23 -6.87 6.79 2.50
CA LEU A 23 -6.55 5.41 2.10
C LEU A 23 -6.32 5.32 0.59
N TYR A 24 -7.23 5.88 -0.19
CA TYR A 24 -7.15 5.83 -1.65
C TYR A 24 -6.01 6.70 -2.20
N ALA A 25 -5.78 7.86 -1.59
CA ALA A 25 -4.69 8.77 -1.97
C ALA A 25 -3.31 8.14 -1.72
N ALA A 26 -3.16 7.35 -0.64
CA ALA A 26 -1.94 6.62 -0.34
C ALA A 26 -1.61 5.59 -1.44
N GLU A 27 -2.61 4.85 -1.94
CA GLU A 27 -2.41 3.88 -3.02
C GLU A 27 -2.03 4.55 -4.36
N ILE A 28 -2.60 5.72 -4.65
CA ILE A 28 -2.21 6.49 -5.85
C ILE A 28 -0.76 6.95 -5.74
N LEU A 29 -0.32 7.39 -4.56
CA LEU A 29 1.06 7.76 -4.30
C LEU A 29 2.00 6.55 -4.42
N GLY A 30 1.65 5.41 -3.80
CA GLY A 30 2.39 4.17 -3.85
C GLY A 30 2.53 3.64 -5.28
N GLU A 31 1.45 3.64 -6.06
CA GLU A 31 1.47 3.26 -7.47
C GLU A 31 2.38 4.19 -8.31
N GLY A 32 2.32 5.51 -8.07
CA GLY A 32 3.21 6.49 -8.71
C GLY A 32 4.68 6.26 -8.38
N LEU A 33 4.97 5.95 -7.12
CA LEU A 33 6.30 5.59 -6.64
C LEU A 33 6.79 4.29 -7.31
N ALA A 34 6.03 3.22 -7.23
CA ALA A 34 6.41 1.91 -7.76
C ALA A 34 6.61 1.95 -9.28
N SER A 35 5.70 2.60 -10.01
CA SER A 35 5.77 2.76 -11.46
C SER A 35 7.05 3.50 -11.89
N ARG A 36 7.30 4.67 -11.28
CA ARG A 36 8.48 5.46 -11.64
C ARG A 36 9.78 4.79 -11.23
N TRP A 37 9.83 4.13 -10.07
CA TRP A 37 11.02 3.39 -9.63
C TRP A 37 11.31 2.20 -10.54
N LEU A 38 10.28 1.49 -11.00
CA LEU A 38 10.39 0.40 -11.97
C LEU A 38 11.00 0.88 -13.30
N GLU A 39 10.56 2.05 -13.81
CA GLU A 39 11.13 2.65 -15.02
C GLU A 39 12.63 2.95 -14.88
N LEU A 40 13.06 3.41 -13.70
CA LEU A 40 14.43 3.82 -13.43
C LEU A 40 15.36 2.65 -13.06
N ALA A 41 14.80 1.52 -12.62
CA ALA A 41 15.59 0.35 -12.25
C ALA A 41 16.31 -0.23 -13.46
N SER A 42 17.56 -0.65 -13.27
CA SER A 42 18.37 -1.34 -14.31
C SER A 42 18.52 -2.84 -14.02
N ASP A 43 18.57 -3.22 -12.74
CA ASP A 43 18.74 -4.60 -12.29
C ASP A 43 17.43 -5.41 -12.50
N SER A 44 17.55 -6.63 -13.05
CA SER A 44 16.41 -7.46 -13.42
C SER A 44 15.63 -8.00 -12.21
N ASP A 45 16.31 -8.26 -11.10
CA ASP A 45 15.67 -8.73 -9.86
C ASP A 45 14.88 -7.60 -9.20
N GLN A 46 15.48 -6.39 -9.14
CA GLN A 46 14.78 -5.20 -8.67
C GLN A 46 13.56 -4.89 -9.54
N LYS A 47 13.69 -4.97 -10.88
CA LYS A 47 12.54 -4.78 -11.78
C LYS A 47 11.40 -5.74 -11.49
N TYR A 48 11.70 -7.00 -11.25
CA TYR A 48 10.67 -7.97 -10.92
C TYR A 48 9.99 -7.64 -9.58
N LYS A 49 10.75 -7.35 -8.53
CA LYS A 49 10.24 -6.93 -7.23
C LYS A 49 9.36 -5.68 -7.33
N LEU A 50 9.82 -4.68 -8.08
CA LEU A 50 9.07 -3.43 -8.28
C LEU A 50 7.81 -3.63 -9.13
N SER A 51 7.82 -4.57 -10.08
CA SER A 51 6.62 -4.93 -10.85
C SER A 51 5.55 -5.57 -9.97
N LEU A 52 5.95 -6.46 -9.03
CA LEU A 52 5.03 -7.04 -8.05
C LEU A 52 4.53 -5.98 -7.06
N PHE A 53 5.39 -5.06 -6.64
CA PHE A 53 5.00 -3.96 -5.77
C PHE A 53 4.00 -3.02 -6.46
N LEU A 54 4.24 -2.64 -7.70
CA LEU A 54 3.28 -1.86 -8.51
C LEU A 54 1.93 -2.57 -8.62
N GLN A 55 1.93 -3.87 -8.86
CA GLN A 55 0.69 -4.65 -8.91
C GLN A 55 -0.04 -4.64 -7.56
N LEU A 56 0.69 -4.76 -6.44
CA LEU A 56 0.11 -4.73 -5.11
C LEU A 56 -0.63 -3.42 -4.84
N GLU A 57 0.00 -2.27 -5.12
CA GLU A 57 -0.60 -0.95 -4.98
C GLU A 57 -1.86 -0.80 -5.85
N SER A 58 -1.79 -1.27 -7.10
CA SER A 58 -2.93 -1.22 -8.04
C SER A 58 -4.09 -2.09 -7.57
N GLU A 59 -3.83 -3.31 -7.06
CA GLU A 59 -4.87 -4.20 -6.51
C GLU A 59 -5.50 -3.61 -5.24
N ALA A 60 -4.71 -3.04 -4.33
CA ALA A 60 -5.19 -2.40 -3.12
C ALA A 60 -6.07 -1.18 -3.45
N LYS A 61 -5.61 -0.33 -4.37
CA LYS A 61 -6.38 0.81 -4.87
C LYS A 61 -7.76 0.39 -5.42
N VAL A 62 -7.82 -0.66 -6.23
CA VAL A 62 -9.08 -1.15 -6.79
C VAL A 62 -10.03 -1.66 -5.70
N ARG A 63 -9.50 -2.33 -4.67
CA ARG A 63 -10.29 -2.84 -3.53
C ARG A 63 -10.97 -1.73 -2.72
N LEU A 64 -10.40 -0.53 -2.68
CA LEU A 64 -10.96 0.62 -1.96
C LEU A 64 -12.13 1.29 -2.67
N ARG A 65 -12.29 1.11 -3.99
CA ARG A 65 -13.36 1.79 -4.76
C ARG A 65 -14.78 1.58 -4.22
N PRO A 66 -15.20 0.37 -3.80
CA PRO A 66 -16.51 0.19 -3.19
C PRO A 66 -16.69 0.98 -1.89
N LEU A 67 -15.62 1.14 -1.09
CA LEU A 67 -15.63 1.93 0.13
C LEU A 67 -15.87 3.41 -0.17
N LEU A 68 -15.11 3.98 -1.11
CA LEU A 68 -15.29 5.36 -1.53
C LEU A 68 -16.69 5.61 -2.10
N ALA A 69 -17.17 4.72 -2.98
CA ALA A 69 -18.49 4.83 -3.60
C ALA A 69 -19.63 4.82 -2.54
N ARG A 70 -19.53 3.99 -1.51
CA ARG A 70 -20.47 3.94 -0.39
C ARG A 70 -20.61 5.29 0.31
N HIS A 71 -19.51 6.00 0.44
CA HIS A 71 -19.45 7.30 1.10
C HIS A 71 -19.64 8.49 0.16
N GLY A 72 -19.90 8.26 -1.13
CA GLY A 72 -20.04 9.33 -2.13
C GLY A 72 -18.74 10.09 -2.40
N LEU A 73 -17.57 9.49 -2.12
CA LEU A 73 -16.27 10.08 -2.36
C LEU A 73 -15.85 9.88 -3.82
N SER A 74 -15.01 10.79 -4.32
CA SER A 74 -14.51 10.75 -5.68
C SER A 74 -13.64 9.53 -5.93
N LEU A 75 -13.83 8.88 -7.10
CA LEU A 75 -12.96 7.84 -7.63
C LEU A 75 -11.93 8.38 -8.62
N VAL A 76 -11.96 9.69 -8.88
CA VAL A 76 -10.96 10.35 -9.75
C VAL A 76 -9.62 10.38 -9.02
N GLU A 77 -8.60 9.87 -9.69
CA GLU A 77 -7.25 9.82 -9.14
C GLU A 77 -6.63 11.23 -9.13
N ASP A 78 -5.97 11.56 -8.02
CA ASP A 78 -5.26 12.84 -7.88
C ASP A 78 -3.86 12.71 -8.48
N GLU A 79 -3.64 13.36 -9.61
CA GLU A 79 -2.35 13.38 -10.30
C GLU A 79 -1.23 14.01 -9.46
N ASN A 80 -1.53 14.87 -8.48
CA ASN A 80 -0.53 15.39 -7.57
C ASN A 80 0.00 14.29 -6.64
N GLN A 81 -0.85 13.36 -6.19
CA GLN A 81 -0.40 12.22 -5.40
C GLN A 81 0.50 11.29 -6.22
N ARG A 82 0.12 11.01 -7.46
CA ARG A 82 0.94 10.23 -8.39
C ARG A 82 2.30 10.90 -8.63
N ALA A 83 2.31 12.20 -8.89
CA ALA A 83 3.53 12.97 -9.09
C ALA A 83 4.41 13.00 -7.83
N ALA A 84 3.81 13.11 -6.64
CA ALA A 84 4.52 13.05 -5.37
C ALA A 84 5.22 11.69 -5.19
N GLY A 85 4.54 10.58 -5.49
CA GLY A 85 5.13 9.25 -5.49
C GLY A 85 6.31 9.13 -6.47
N ALA A 86 6.15 9.61 -7.69
CA ALA A 86 7.21 9.63 -8.69
C ALA A 86 8.44 10.46 -8.25
N ALA A 87 8.23 11.56 -7.54
CA ALA A 87 9.31 12.38 -6.98
C ALA A 87 10.11 11.63 -5.90
N VAL A 88 9.44 10.82 -5.07
CA VAL A 88 10.09 9.92 -4.10
C VAL A 88 10.92 8.87 -4.85
N ALA A 89 10.37 8.26 -5.90
CA ALA A 89 11.04 7.24 -6.70
C ALA A 89 12.36 7.73 -7.32
N ASN A 90 12.43 8.99 -7.77
CA ASN A 90 13.66 9.57 -8.30
C ASN A 90 14.78 9.58 -7.24
N ARG A 91 14.46 9.84 -5.98
CA ARG A 91 15.43 9.79 -4.86
C ARG A 91 15.84 8.34 -4.56
N PHE A 92 14.91 7.40 -4.58
CA PHE A 92 15.17 5.99 -4.33
C PHE A 92 16.08 5.38 -5.41
N ALA A 93 15.83 5.72 -6.68
CA ALA A 93 16.66 5.24 -7.79
C ALA A 93 18.11 5.77 -7.75
N ALA A 94 18.33 6.90 -7.10
CA ALA A 94 19.67 7.49 -6.92
C ALA A 94 20.41 6.89 -5.70
N ALA A 95 19.73 6.17 -4.81
CA ALA A 95 20.30 5.57 -3.60
C ALA A 95 20.62 4.08 -3.82
N PRO A 96 21.54 3.49 -3.03
CA PRO A 96 21.68 2.04 -2.96
C PRO A 96 20.37 1.36 -2.56
N TRP A 97 20.05 0.21 -3.16
CA TRP A 97 18.80 -0.51 -2.95
C TRP A 97 18.40 -0.66 -1.47
N ARG A 98 19.34 -1.06 -0.61
CA ARG A 98 19.07 -1.25 0.82
C ARG A 98 18.73 0.04 1.55
N GLU A 99 19.34 1.15 1.18
CA GLU A 99 19.04 2.46 1.76
C GLU A 99 17.67 2.95 1.30
N ALA A 100 17.34 2.76 0.02
CA ALA A 100 16.01 3.07 -0.51
C ALA A 100 14.93 2.24 0.18
N MET A 101 15.17 0.95 0.42
CA MET A 101 14.24 0.07 1.15
C MET A 101 14.10 0.46 2.62
N ALA A 102 15.17 0.85 3.31
CA ALA A 102 15.09 1.38 4.67
C ALA A 102 14.22 2.64 4.72
N THR A 103 14.44 3.56 3.78
CA THR A 103 13.64 4.79 3.67
C THR A 103 12.17 4.48 3.34
N LEU A 104 11.89 3.49 2.49
CA LEU A 104 10.52 3.06 2.20
C LEU A 104 9.82 2.55 3.48
N ALA A 105 10.50 1.73 4.28
CA ALA A 105 9.97 1.25 5.55
C ALA A 105 9.60 2.42 6.48
N ASP A 106 10.51 3.39 6.64
CA ASP A 106 10.28 4.56 7.48
C ASP A 106 9.13 5.44 6.98
N LEU A 107 8.99 5.59 5.65
CA LEU A 107 7.90 6.37 5.04
C LEU A 107 6.52 5.72 5.20
N ALA A 108 6.45 4.39 5.27
CA ALA A 108 5.19 3.67 5.43
C ALA A 108 4.68 3.64 6.89
N VAL A 109 5.56 3.72 7.89
CA VAL A 109 5.17 3.69 9.32
C VAL A 109 4.06 4.69 9.69
N PRO A 110 4.11 5.97 9.28
CA PRO A 110 3.04 6.93 9.59
C PRO A 110 1.68 6.53 9.02
N TYR A 111 1.63 5.83 7.87
CA TYR A 111 0.37 5.33 7.29
C TYR A 111 -0.20 4.21 8.14
N VAL A 112 0.62 3.27 8.63
CA VAL A 112 0.18 2.22 9.56
C VAL A 112 -0.53 2.85 10.77
N HIS A 113 0.07 3.88 11.39
CA HIS A 113 -0.53 4.55 12.56
C HIS A 113 -1.86 5.22 12.23
N ARG A 114 -1.91 6.02 11.15
CA ARG A 114 -3.14 6.72 10.75
C ARG A 114 -4.27 5.77 10.37
N PHE A 115 -3.94 4.67 9.70
CA PHE A 115 -4.94 3.68 9.31
C PHE A 115 -5.41 2.84 10.49
N GLN A 116 -4.54 2.60 11.48
CA GLN A 116 -4.95 1.98 12.75
C GLN A 116 -5.90 2.89 13.54
N GLU A 117 -5.61 4.19 13.65
CA GLU A 117 -6.51 5.16 14.27
C GLU A 117 -7.89 5.19 13.60
N LEU A 118 -7.92 5.09 12.25
CA LEU A 118 -9.18 4.99 11.51
C LEU A 118 -9.90 3.67 11.80
N LEU A 119 -9.18 2.55 11.88
CA LEU A 119 -9.74 1.25 12.19
C LEU A 119 -10.43 1.22 13.55
N ASP A 120 -9.84 1.89 14.56
CA ASP A 120 -10.35 1.93 15.92
C ASP A 120 -11.73 2.62 16.02
N VAL A 121 -12.10 3.41 15.01
CA VAL A 121 -13.38 4.13 14.91
C VAL A 121 -14.20 3.77 13.67
N ALA A 122 -13.74 2.78 12.91
CA ALA A 122 -14.38 2.42 11.64
C ALA A 122 -15.81 1.90 11.85
N LEU A 123 -16.69 2.28 10.93
CA LEU A 123 -18.03 1.69 10.87
C LEU A 123 -17.92 0.18 10.62
N PRO A 124 -18.82 -0.65 11.17
CA PRO A 124 -18.75 -2.11 11.02
C PRO A 124 -18.65 -2.59 9.56
N GLU A 125 -19.33 -1.90 8.63
CA GLU A 125 -19.30 -2.19 7.20
C GLU A 125 -17.99 -1.76 6.50
N ASP A 126 -17.25 -0.82 7.06
CA ASP A 126 -15.98 -0.31 6.52
C ASP A 126 -14.77 -1.02 7.12
N ALA A 127 -14.89 -1.49 8.37
CA ALA A 127 -13.81 -2.09 9.14
C ALA A 127 -13.02 -3.18 8.39
N PRO A 128 -13.64 -4.09 7.60
CA PRO A 128 -12.88 -5.10 6.86
C PRO A 128 -11.90 -4.51 5.84
N LEU A 129 -12.29 -3.42 5.14
CA LEU A 129 -11.41 -2.77 4.16
C LEU A 129 -10.36 -1.88 4.83
N VAL A 130 -10.71 -1.21 5.93
CA VAL A 130 -9.72 -0.44 6.71
C VAL A 130 -8.68 -1.38 7.33
N LEU A 131 -9.10 -2.54 7.89
CA LEU A 131 -8.17 -3.57 8.39
C LEU A 131 -7.27 -4.12 7.28
N PHE A 132 -7.82 -4.34 6.08
CA PHE A 132 -7.02 -4.73 4.93
C PHE A 132 -5.90 -3.71 4.66
N MET A 133 -6.20 -2.40 4.71
CA MET A 133 -5.21 -1.35 4.49
C MET A 133 -4.16 -1.28 5.61
N VAL A 134 -4.55 -1.46 6.87
CA VAL A 134 -3.58 -1.58 7.98
C VAL A 134 -2.60 -2.73 7.73
N ASN A 135 -3.11 -3.91 7.37
CA ASN A 135 -2.30 -5.09 7.10
C ASN A 135 -1.40 -4.91 5.85
N HIS A 136 -1.91 -4.20 4.83
CA HIS A 136 -1.17 -3.85 3.62
C HIS A 136 0.07 -3.02 3.98
N GLU A 137 -0.10 -1.89 4.67
CA GLU A 137 0.99 -1.01 5.07
C GLU A 137 1.98 -1.71 6.03
N GLN A 138 1.49 -2.47 7.00
CA GLN A 138 2.35 -3.27 7.89
C GLN A 138 3.22 -4.25 7.10
N SER A 139 2.68 -4.84 6.04
CA SER A 139 3.42 -5.74 5.17
C SER A 139 4.49 -5.00 4.36
N ILE A 140 4.20 -3.79 3.86
CA ILE A 140 5.19 -2.95 3.17
C ILE A 140 6.34 -2.60 4.11
N VAL A 141 6.04 -2.13 5.33
CA VAL A 141 7.07 -1.84 6.36
C VAL A 141 7.96 -3.05 6.60
N ARG A 142 7.36 -4.22 6.83
CA ARG A 142 8.07 -5.45 7.12
C ARG A 142 8.93 -5.93 5.95
N ILE A 143 8.38 -5.96 4.74
CA ILE A 143 9.06 -6.38 3.52
C ILE A 143 10.24 -5.45 3.23
N ALA A 144 10.02 -4.14 3.28
CA ALA A 144 11.06 -3.15 3.03
C ALA A 144 12.18 -3.22 4.07
N ALA A 145 11.86 -3.38 5.36
CA ALA A 145 12.86 -3.56 6.42
C ALA A 145 13.69 -4.84 6.24
N GLN A 146 13.09 -5.94 5.77
CA GLN A 146 13.81 -7.18 5.50
C GLN A 146 14.76 -7.04 4.29
N GLU A 147 14.33 -6.39 3.21
CA GLU A 147 15.19 -6.08 2.06
C GLU A 147 16.36 -5.17 2.46
N ALA A 148 16.11 -4.13 3.27
CA ALA A 148 17.14 -3.26 3.82
C ALA A 148 18.18 -4.04 4.64
N ALA A 149 17.72 -5.01 5.45
CA ALA A 149 18.59 -5.89 6.22
C ALA A 149 19.34 -6.95 5.38
N GLY A 150 19.09 -7.02 4.07
CA GLY A 150 19.70 -8.01 3.17
C GLY A 150 19.17 -9.43 3.35
N LYS A 151 17.99 -9.58 3.95
CA LYS A 151 17.31 -10.86 4.11
C LYS A 151 16.50 -11.28 2.86
N GLY A 152 16.47 -10.43 1.83
CA GLY A 152 15.98 -10.56 0.46
C GLY A 152 14.87 -11.59 0.24
N ASN A 153 13.61 -11.23 0.53
CA ASN A 153 12.47 -12.11 0.40
C ASN A 153 11.23 -11.41 -0.18
N MET A 154 11.43 -10.18 -0.68
CA MET A 154 10.34 -9.29 -1.12
C MET A 154 9.45 -9.96 -2.16
N ASP A 155 10.01 -10.59 -3.18
CA ASP A 155 9.26 -11.24 -4.24
C ASP A 155 8.34 -12.34 -3.71
N ARG A 156 8.84 -13.21 -2.82
CA ARG A 156 8.05 -14.29 -2.23
C ARG A 156 6.88 -13.76 -1.40
N GLU A 157 7.12 -12.74 -0.60
CA GLU A 157 6.09 -12.16 0.24
C GLU A 157 5.03 -11.45 -0.59
N LEU A 158 5.43 -10.63 -1.57
CA LEU A 158 4.49 -9.98 -2.48
C LEU A 158 3.62 -11.00 -3.25
N LEU A 159 4.21 -12.11 -3.71
CA LEU A 159 3.47 -13.19 -4.38
C LEU A 159 2.34 -13.78 -3.51
N THR A 160 2.48 -13.79 -2.18
CA THR A 160 1.43 -14.27 -1.29
C THR A 160 0.29 -13.28 -1.07
N MET A 161 0.52 -12.00 -1.37
CA MET A 161 -0.44 -10.92 -1.17
C MET A 161 -1.28 -10.63 -2.43
N LEU A 162 -0.77 -10.98 -3.60
CA LEU A 162 -1.40 -10.72 -4.89
C LEU A 162 -2.42 -11.78 -5.25
N ALA A 163 -3.57 -11.35 -5.81
CA ALA A 163 -4.62 -12.25 -6.27
C ALA A 163 -4.21 -13.00 -7.56
N HIS A 164 -3.51 -12.31 -8.46
CA HIS A 164 -3.09 -12.83 -9.76
C HIS A 164 -1.67 -12.35 -10.09
N PRO A 165 -0.63 -12.88 -9.41
CA PRO A 165 0.72 -12.35 -9.55
C PRO A 165 1.27 -12.54 -10.97
N ILE A 166 1.99 -11.52 -11.47
CA ILE A 166 2.71 -11.61 -12.73
C ILE A 166 3.81 -12.68 -12.65
N ALA A 167 3.96 -13.44 -13.73
CA ALA A 167 5.03 -14.44 -13.82
C ALA A 167 6.39 -13.78 -14.04
N ARG A 168 7.44 -14.30 -13.41
CA ARG A 168 8.81 -13.91 -13.73
C ARG A 168 9.17 -14.36 -15.14
N ILE A 169 9.69 -13.46 -15.97
CA ILE A 169 10.12 -13.79 -17.33
C ILE A 169 11.20 -14.90 -17.26
N GLY A 170 10.97 -16.01 -17.96
CA GLY A 170 11.87 -17.17 -17.96
C GLY A 170 11.53 -18.27 -16.95
N GLN A 171 10.54 -18.11 -16.08
CA GLN A 171 9.96 -19.18 -15.29
C GLN A 171 8.68 -19.71 -15.97
N ALA A 172 8.57 -21.04 -16.11
CA ALA A 172 7.31 -21.63 -16.59
C ALA A 172 6.18 -21.26 -15.62
N SER A 173 5.07 -20.77 -16.14
CA SER A 173 3.88 -20.50 -15.33
C SER A 173 3.52 -21.72 -14.51
N PRO A 174 3.21 -21.60 -13.22
CA PRO A 174 2.68 -22.71 -12.44
C PRO A 174 1.44 -23.23 -13.17
N LYS A 175 1.43 -24.55 -13.44
CA LYS A 175 0.27 -25.20 -14.06
C LYS A 175 -0.91 -25.00 -13.08
N LEU A 176 -1.93 -24.27 -13.52
CA LEU A 176 -3.20 -24.24 -12.82
C LEU A 176 -3.69 -25.68 -12.60
N PRO A 177 -4.19 -26.03 -11.41
CA PRO A 177 -4.83 -27.30 -11.21
C PRO A 177 -5.96 -27.43 -12.25
N ARG A 178 -6.00 -28.54 -12.97
CA ARG A 178 -7.12 -28.87 -13.86
C ARG A 178 -8.17 -29.50 -12.95
N ASP A 179 -9.31 -28.81 -12.82
CA ASP A 179 -10.53 -29.37 -12.22
C ASP A 179 -11.04 -30.57 -13.02
#